data_b3d286fcc9c63afb1cce47ba2b48d4f5
#
_entry.id   b3d286fcc9c63afb1cce47ba2b48d4f5
#
_cell.length_a   1.000
_cell.length_b   1.000
_cell.length_c   1.000
_cell.angle_alpha   90.00
_cell.angle_beta   90.00
_cell.angle_gamma   90.00
#
_symmetry.space_group_name_H-M   'P 1'
#
loop_
_entity.id
_entity.type
_entity.pdbx_description
1 polymer ?
#
loop_
_entity_poly.entity_id
_entity_poly.type
_entity_poly.pdbx_seq_one_letter_code
_entity_poly.pdbx_strand_id
1 'polypeptide(L)'
;SRGLGDVYKRQLFASIIWFLRIYQDGKYCTFPHAIELLNRRYEDVFPILTSYPELENYLSPFMDAWQGGAAEQLMGQIASAKIPLSRMISPQLYWVMSDSEFTLDINNPDEPKILCVGNNPDRQNIYGAALGLYNSRIVKLINKKGKLKSAVIIDELPTIYFKGLDNLIATARSNKVAVCLGFQDFSQLKRDYGDKEAAVVMNTCLLYTSDAADDTPCV
;
A
#
# COMPACT_ATOMS: atom_id res chain seq x y z
N SER A 1 -14.64 13.61 7.54
CA SER A 1 -13.60 14.63 7.39
C SER A 1 -12.27 14.03 7.83
N ARG A 2 -11.33 13.90 6.91
CA ARG A 2 -9.95 13.53 7.26
C ARG A 2 -9.39 14.69 8.07
N GLY A 3 -9.03 14.46 9.34
CA GLY A 3 -8.55 15.50 10.22
C GLY A 3 -7.25 16.14 9.70
N LEU A 4 -7.01 17.40 10.05
CA LEU A 4 -5.78 18.13 9.70
C LEU A 4 -4.51 17.32 10.00
N GLY A 5 -4.51 16.56 11.10
CA GLY A 5 -3.40 15.68 11.49
C GLY A 5 -3.03 14.62 10.45
N ASP A 6 -4.01 14.09 9.70
CA ASP A 6 -3.74 13.09 8.65
C ASP A 6 -3.10 13.73 7.41
N VAL A 7 -3.38 15.00 7.15
CA VAL A 7 -2.75 15.76 6.06
C VAL A 7 -1.28 15.97 6.38
N TYR A 8 -0.97 16.44 7.58
CA TYR A 8 0.42 16.67 8.02
C TYR A 8 1.27 15.39 7.98
N LYS A 9 0.74 14.28 8.50
CA LYS A 9 1.46 12.99 8.47
C LYS A 9 1.86 12.56 7.06
N ARG A 10 0.93 12.69 6.12
CA ARG A 10 1.18 12.34 4.71
C ARG A 10 2.18 13.27 4.07
N GLN A 11 2.09 14.55 4.39
CA GLN A 11 2.96 15.57 3.83
C GLN A 11 4.40 15.38 4.28
N LEU A 12 4.64 15.13 5.57
CA LEU A 12 6.00 14.83 6.07
C LEU A 12 6.56 13.55 5.44
N PHE A 13 5.77 12.47 5.41
CA PHE A 13 6.24 11.22 4.80
C PHE A 13 6.51 11.38 3.29
N ALA A 14 5.67 12.12 2.59
CA ALA A 14 5.88 12.47 1.18
C ALA A 14 7.15 13.28 0.97
N SER A 15 7.44 14.25 1.86
CA SER A 15 8.67 15.05 1.81
C SER A 15 9.92 14.20 2.00
N ILE A 16 9.87 13.23 2.93
CA ILE A 16 10.95 12.27 3.15
C ILE A 16 11.20 11.41 1.91
N ILE A 17 10.12 10.87 1.30
CA ILE A 17 10.24 10.07 0.08
C ILE A 17 10.78 10.90 -1.07
N TRP A 18 10.30 12.14 -1.20
CA TRP A 18 10.78 13.07 -2.24
C TRP A 18 12.26 13.40 -2.07
N PHE A 19 12.70 13.69 -0.84
CA PHE A 19 14.11 13.86 -0.51
C PHE A 19 14.93 12.65 -0.94
N LEU A 20 14.53 11.45 -0.53
CA LEU A 20 15.24 10.22 -0.87
C LEU A 20 15.25 9.95 -2.40
N ARG A 21 14.25 10.46 -3.12
CA ARG A 21 14.16 10.36 -4.58
C ARG A 21 15.21 11.21 -5.29
N ILE A 22 15.50 12.42 -4.76
CA ILE A 22 16.48 13.33 -5.35
C ILE A 22 17.88 13.11 -4.78
N TYR A 23 18.01 12.61 -3.56
CA TYR A 23 19.28 12.35 -2.93
C TYR A 23 20.00 11.18 -3.61
N GLN A 24 21.21 11.44 -4.12
CA GLN A 24 22.04 10.45 -4.81
C GLN A 24 21.26 9.65 -5.89
N ASP A 25 20.52 10.35 -6.74
CA ASP A 25 19.74 9.77 -7.83
C ASP A 25 18.73 8.69 -7.40
N GLY A 26 18.25 8.79 -6.16
CA GLY A 26 17.25 7.87 -5.60
C GLY A 26 17.81 6.55 -5.12
N LYS A 27 19.12 6.40 -4.98
CA LYS A 27 19.77 5.17 -4.49
C LYS A 27 19.18 4.65 -3.19
N TYR A 28 18.77 5.53 -2.29
CA TYR A 28 18.18 5.20 -0.99
C TYR A 28 16.67 5.42 -0.95
N CYS A 29 16.01 5.59 -2.09
CA CYS A 29 14.55 5.77 -2.15
C CYS A 29 13.82 4.44 -1.96
N THR A 30 13.98 3.85 -0.80
CA THR A 30 13.32 2.61 -0.39
C THR A 30 12.48 2.83 0.86
N PHE A 31 11.53 1.96 1.10
CA PHE A 31 10.64 2.06 2.26
C PHE A 31 11.39 1.97 3.60
N PRO A 32 12.36 1.04 3.81
CA PRO A 32 13.17 1.02 5.02
C PRO A 32 13.92 2.32 5.28
N HIS A 33 14.56 2.89 4.27
CA HIS A 33 15.28 4.16 4.45
C HIS A 33 14.34 5.32 4.80
N ALA A 34 13.12 5.33 4.24
CA ALA A 34 12.12 6.34 4.59
C ALA A 34 11.66 6.20 6.05
N ILE A 35 11.46 4.97 6.54
CA ILE A 35 11.11 4.71 7.95
C ILE A 35 12.27 5.11 8.88
N GLU A 36 13.49 4.75 8.54
CA GLU A 36 14.67 5.09 9.33
C GLU A 36 14.83 6.61 9.44
N LEU A 37 14.68 7.34 8.33
CA LEU A 37 14.74 8.79 8.34
C LEU A 37 13.60 9.41 9.16
N LEU A 38 12.38 8.90 9.03
CA LEU A 38 11.24 9.34 9.82
C LEU A 38 11.45 9.14 11.33
N ASN A 39 12.21 8.12 11.73
CA ASN A 39 12.47 7.79 13.12
C ASN A 39 13.65 8.58 13.73
N ARG A 40 14.41 9.30 12.93
CA ARG A 40 15.49 10.18 13.44
C ARG A 40 14.91 11.37 14.20
N ARG A 41 15.78 12.06 14.93
CA ARG A 41 15.44 13.29 15.65
C ARG A 41 15.09 14.39 14.65
N TYR A 42 14.08 15.18 14.95
CA TYR A 42 13.64 16.26 14.03
C TYR A 42 14.68 17.36 13.89
N GLU A 43 15.46 17.60 14.94
CA GLU A 43 16.59 18.53 14.93
C GLU A 43 17.65 18.15 13.89
N ASP A 44 17.75 16.86 13.58
CA ASP A 44 18.70 16.35 12.58
C ASP A 44 18.07 16.31 11.18
N VAL A 45 16.78 15.97 11.11
CA VAL A 45 16.07 15.74 9.84
C VAL A 45 15.65 17.03 9.16
N PHE A 46 15.07 17.97 9.90
CA PHE A 46 14.54 19.19 9.30
C PHE A 46 15.61 20.06 8.62
N PRO A 47 16.80 20.29 9.19
CA PRO A 47 17.86 21.01 8.48
C PRO A 47 18.27 20.37 7.16
N ILE A 48 18.28 19.03 7.11
CA ILE A 48 18.60 18.28 5.88
C ILE A 48 17.49 18.47 4.84
N LEU A 49 16.23 18.28 5.23
CA LEU A 49 15.11 18.39 4.31
C LEU A 49 14.94 19.84 3.79
N THR A 50 15.13 20.85 4.63
CA THR A 50 15.01 22.27 4.26
C THR A 50 16.17 22.78 3.40
N SER A 51 17.28 22.03 3.33
CA SER A 51 18.38 22.36 2.41
C SER A 51 18.03 22.11 0.93
N TYR A 52 16.90 21.49 0.66
CA TYR A 52 16.37 21.20 -0.68
C TYR A 52 15.21 22.14 -1.00
N PRO A 53 15.38 23.14 -1.89
CA PRO A 53 14.35 24.13 -2.20
C PRO A 53 13.03 23.53 -2.69
N GLU A 54 13.10 22.38 -3.37
CA GLU A 54 11.92 21.67 -3.90
C GLU A 54 10.99 21.17 -2.79
N LEU A 55 11.49 21.03 -1.57
CA LEU A 55 10.73 20.57 -0.43
C LEU A 55 10.14 21.70 0.43
N GLU A 56 10.52 22.94 0.19
CA GLU A 56 10.15 24.08 1.02
C GLU A 56 8.63 24.20 1.23
N ASN A 57 7.87 24.16 0.14
CA ASN A 57 6.40 24.25 0.20
C ASN A 57 5.73 23.10 0.96
N TYR A 58 6.37 21.94 1.02
CA TYR A 58 5.85 20.78 1.77
C TYR A 58 6.23 20.84 3.24
N LEU A 59 7.33 21.52 3.57
CA LEU A 59 7.88 21.56 4.91
C LEU A 59 7.48 22.81 5.68
N SER A 60 7.11 23.90 5.01
CA SER A 60 6.78 25.17 5.67
C SER A 60 5.76 25.01 6.81
N PRO A 61 4.65 24.26 6.70
CA PRO A 61 3.71 24.10 7.80
C PRO A 61 4.33 23.39 9.02
N PHE A 62 5.32 22.52 8.80
CA PHE A 62 6.02 21.83 9.88
C PHE A 62 7.03 22.75 10.54
N MET A 63 7.74 23.55 9.74
CA MET A 63 8.71 24.51 10.24
C MET A 63 8.02 25.61 11.04
N ASP A 64 6.89 26.12 10.57
CA ASP A 64 6.09 27.12 11.26
C ASP A 64 5.60 26.59 12.62
N ALA A 65 5.11 25.35 12.68
CA ALA A 65 4.69 24.70 13.91
C ALA A 65 5.86 24.42 14.86
N TRP A 66 7.01 23.99 14.31
CA TRP A 66 8.22 23.71 15.07
C TRP A 66 8.80 24.97 15.71
N GLN A 67 8.88 26.07 14.97
CA GLN A 67 9.41 27.36 15.42
C GLN A 67 8.39 28.17 16.23
N GLY A 68 7.10 28.01 15.92
CA GLY A 68 5.99 28.75 16.53
C GLY A 68 5.53 28.26 17.90
N GLY A 69 6.24 27.32 18.54
CA GLY A 69 5.92 26.80 19.87
C GLY A 69 4.85 25.69 19.91
N ALA A 70 4.39 25.20 18.74
CA ALA A 70 3.46 24.07 18.64
C ALA A 70 4.18 22.70 18.43
N ALA A 71 5.45 22.64 18.78
CA ALA A 71 6.30 21.47 18.56
C ALA A 71 5.75 20.19 19.22
N GLU A 72 5.23 20.28 20.45
CA GLU A 72 4.65 19.11 21.14
C GLU A 72 3.43 18.52 20.41
N GLN A 73 2.54 19.39 19.93
CA GLN A 73 1.37 18.97 19.16
C GLN A 73 1.81 18.31 17.84
N LEU A 74 2.76 18.86 17.13
CA LEU A 74 3.34 18.31 15.91
C LEU A 74 3.96 16.93 16.18
N MET A 75 4.76 16.81 17.24
CA MET A 75 5.38 15.55 17.66
C MET A 75 4.33 14.47 17.96
N GLY A 76 3.25 14.80 18.64
CA GLY A 76 2.14 13.87 18.89
C GLY A 76 1.46 13.40 17.61
N GLN A 77 1.26 14.28 16.65
CA GLN A 77 0.70 13.92 15.34
C GLN A 77 1.63 12.98 14.56
N ILE A 78 2.91 13.28 14.52
CA ILE A 78 3.90 12.45 13.83
C ILE A 78 4.07 11.11 14.54
N ALA A 79 4.09 11.05 15.87
CA ALA A 79 4.15 9.82 16.65
C ALA A 79 3.02 8.86 16.27
N SER A 80 1.81 9.38 16.08
CA SER A 80 0.66 8.56 15.66
C SER A 80 0.81 7.97 14.24
N ALA A 81 1.65 8.54 13.38
CA ALA A 81 2.02 7.95 12.09
C ALA A 81 3.13 6.90 12.21
N LYS A 82 4.06 7.10 13.14
CA LYS A 82 5.17 6.16 13.37
C LYS A 82 4.71 4.81 13.91
N ILE A 83 3.67 4.80 14.76
CA ILE A 83 3.15 3.58 15.39
C ILE A 83 2.75 2.49 14.37
N PRO A 84 1.92 2.76 13.35
CA PRO A 84 1.61 1.76 12.32
C PRO A 84 2.84 1.32 11.52
N LEU A 85 3.75 2.26 11.21
CA LEU A 85 4.95 1.99 10.43
C LEU A 85 5.96 1.15 11.21
N SER A 86 6.00 1.24 12.54
CA SER A 86 6.89 0.44 13.37
C SER A 86 6.64 -1.07 13.24
N ARG A 87 5.42 -1.48 12.88
CA ARG A 87 5.08 -2.88 12.60
C ARG A 87 5.81 -3.45 11.38
N MET A 88 6.27 -2.58 10.48
CA MET A 88 7.02 -2.96 9.29
C MET A 88 8.54 -2.95 9.50
N ILE A 89 8.99 -2.69 10.73
CA ILE A 89 10.40 -2.72 11.11
C ILE A 89 10.76 -4.17 11.48
N SER A 90 11.24 -4.92 10.51
CA SER A 90 11.83 -6.25 10.72
C SER A 90 12.99 -6.45 9.76
N PRO A 91 14.05 -7.20 10.15
CA PRO A 91 15.19 -7.46 9.27
C PRO A 91 14.77 -8.09 7.94
N GLN A 92 13.78 -8.98 7.95
CA GLN A 92 13.28 -9.66 6.76
C GLN A 92 12.59 -8.69 5.80
N LEU A 93 11.71 -7.80 6.32
CA LEU A 93 11.05 -6.78 5.49
C LEU A 93 12.05 -5.74 4.99
N TYR A 94 13.03 -5.37 5.81
CA TYR A 94 14.08 -4.45 5.39
C TYR A 94 14.88 -5.04 4.24
N TRP A 95 15.25 -6.30 4.32
CA TRP A 95 15.95 -6.98 3.26
C TRP A 95 15.15 -6.96 1.95
N VAL A 96 13.90 -7.41 1.99
CA VAL A 96 13.04 -7.49 0.79
C VAL A 96 12.71 -6.12 0.21
N MET A 97 12.57 -5.07 1.04
CA MET A 97 12.14 -3.74 0.60
C MET A 97 13.30 -2.76 0.36
N SER A 98 14.55 -3.18 0.53
CA SER A 98 15.72 -2.29 0.35
C SER A 98 16.27 -2.29 -1.07
N ASP A 99 15.87 -3.27 -1.88
CA ASP A 99 16.32 -3.40 -3.26
C ASP A 99 15.16 -3.78 -4.19
N SER A 100 15.40 -3.74 -5.49
CA SER A 100 14.43 -4.05 -6.54
C SER A 100 15.09 -4.88 -7.63
N GLU A 101 14.84 -6.19 -7.62
CA GLU A 101 15.33 -7.10 -8.65
C GLU A 101 14.45 -7.08 -9.91
N PHE A 102 13.20 -6.64 -9.78
CA PHE A 102 12.24 -6.56 -10.89
C PHE A 102 11.22 -5.44 -10.67
N THR A 103 10.52 -5.06 -11.71
CA THR A 103 9.43 -4.09 -11.63
C THR A 103 8.09 -4.78 -11.37
N LEU A 104 7.21 -4.13 -10.59
CA LEU A 104 5.84 -4.62 -10.33
C LEU A 104 4.89 -4.44 -11.53
N ASP A 105 5.37 -3.94 -12.65
CA ASP A 105 4.62 -3.79 -13.91
C ASP A 105 4.62 -5.13 -14.67
N ILE A 106 3.95 -6.13 -14.09
CA ILE A 106 4.04 -7.55 -14.49
C ILE A 106 3.44 -7.86 -15.87
N ASN A 107 2.48 -7.06 -16.34
CA ASN A 107 1.87 -7.23 -17.67
C ASN A 107 2.40 -6.22 -18.68
N ASN A 108 3.61 -5.73 -18.50
CA ASN A 108 4.31 -4.90 -19.46
C ASN A 108 4.58 -5.70 -20.74
N PRO A 109 4.22 -5.19 -21.94
CA PRO A 109 4.48 -5.88 -23.20
C PRO A 109 5.95 -6.21 -23.44
N ASP A 110 6.87 -5.34 -22.99
CA ASP A 110 8.30 -5.49 -23.20
C ASP A 110 8.95 -6.51 -22.27
N GLU A 111 8.34 -6.72 -21.08
CA GLU A 111 8.90 -7.59 -20.05
C GLU A 111 7.78 -8.24 -19.22
N PRO A 112 7.00 -9.17 -19.81
CA PRO A 112 5.92 -9.82 -19.09
C PRO A 112 6.44 -10.79 -18.03
N LYS A 113 5.75 -10.85 -16.87
CA LYS A 113 6.16 -11.66 -15.72
C LYS A 113 4.98 -12.42 -15.12
N ILE A 114 5.30 -13.50 -14.43
CA ILE A 114 4.41 -14.18 -13.50
C ILE A 114 4.95 -13.88 -12.10
N LEU A 115 4.10 -13.31 -11.24
CA LEU A 115 4.45 -13.00 -9.87
C LEU A 115 3.61 -13.84 -8.93
N CYS A 116 4.27 -14.61 -8.07
CA CYS A 116 3.66 -15.35 -6.98
C CYS A 116 3.99 -14.66 -5.66
N VAL A 117 2.97 -14.31 -4.88
CA VAL A 117 3.11 -13.64 -3.59
C VAL A 117 2.55 -14.56 -2.51
N GLY A 118 3.41 -15.04 -1.63
CA GLY A 118 3.03 -15.89 -0.50
C GLY A 118 2.76 -15.07 0.76
N ASN A 119 1.80 -15.53 1.59
CA ASN A 119 1.56 -15.03 2.93
C ASN A 119 1.96 -16.08 3.97
N ASN A 120 2.43 -15.63 5.12
CA ASN A 120 2.67 -16.48 6.29
C ASN A 120 1.61 -16.17 7.36
N PRO A 121 0.66 -17.10 7.64
CA PRO A 121 -0.39 -16.87 8.62
C PRO A 121 0.12 -16.54 10.02
N ASP A 122 1.23 -17.14 10.45
CA ASP A 122 1.80 -16.92 11.78
C ASP A 122 2.37 -15.49 11.97
N ARG A 123 2.68 -14.82 10.86
CA ARG A 123 3.27 -13.48 10.84
C ARG A 123 2.42 -12.45 10.08
N GLN A 124 1.15 -12.73 9.91
CA GLN A 124 0.23 -11.87 9.15
C GLN A 124 0.19 -10.42 9.68
N ASN A 125 0.28 -10.23 11.00
CA ASN A 125 0.32 -8.90 11.63
C ASN A 125 1.53 -8.06 11.19
N ILE A 126 2.61 -8.70 10.78
CA ILE A 126 3.85 -8.03 10.32
C ILE A 126 3.80 -7.88 8.81
N TYR A 127 3.55 -8.98 8.09
CA TYR A 127 3.65 -9.00 6.63
C TYR A 127 2.41 -8.44 5.93
N GLY A 128 1.24 -8.49 6.57
CA GLY A 128 -0.01 -8.03 5.96
C GLY A 128 0.02 -6.58 5.47
N ALA A 129 0.69 -5.68 6.21
CA ALA A 129 0.83 -4.28 5.79
C ALA A 129 1.71 -4.14 4.53
N ALA A 130 2.83 -4.87 4.46
CA ALA A 130 3.71 -4.90 3.31
C ALA A 130 3.02 -5.51 2.09
N LEU A 131 2.34 -6.66 2.27
CA LEU A 131 1.57 -7.31 1.22
C LEU A 131 0.45 -6.42 0.70
N GLY A 132 -0.27 -5.73 1.59
CA GLY A 132 -1.29 -4.77 1.21
C GLY A 132 -0.74 -3.61 0.37
N LEU A 133 0.46 -3.12 0.68
CA LEU A 133 1.15 -2.09 -0.09
C LEU A 133 1.51 -2.60 -1.50
N TYR A 134 2.14 -3.78 -1.60
CA TYR A 134 2.49 -4.40 -2.88
C TYR A 134 1.26 -4.68 -3.73
N ASN A 135 0.24 -5.33 -3.18
CA ASN A 135 -0.99 -5.67 -3.88
C ASN A 135 -1.71 -4.41 -4.39
N SER A 136 -1.83 -3.37 -3.57
CA SER A 136 -2.41 -2.10 -3.98
C SER A 136 -1.64 -1.44 -5.12
N ARG A 137 -0.32 -1.59 -5.17
CA ARG A 137 0.51 -1.07 -6.24
C ARG A 137 0.40 -1.90 -7.52
N ILE A 138 0.47 -3.23 -7.40
CA ILE A 138 0.34 -4.18 -8.51
C ILE A 138 -0.98 -3.96 -9.24
N VAL A 139 -2.09 -3.94 -8.51
CA VAL A 139 -3.43 -3.73 -9.07
C VAL A 139 -3.51 -2.44 -9.88
N LYS A 140 -2.91 -1.36 -9.42
CA LYS A 140 -2.87 -0.09 -10.16
C LYS A 140 -2.01 -0.15 -11.43
N LEU A 141 -0.99 -0.97 -11.45
CA LEU A 141 -0.09 -1.09 -12.60
C LEU A 141 -0.68 -1.99 -13.68
N ILE A 142 -1.25 -3.12 -13.31
CA ILE A 142 -1.83 -4.09 -14.25
C ILE A 142 -3.14 -3.61 -14.87
N ASN A 143 -3.92 -2.81 -14.14
CA ASN A 143 -5.24 -2.35 -14.54
C ASN A 143 -5.16 -1.06 -15.36
N LYS A 144 -4.44 -1.12 -16.48
CA LYS A 144 -4.23 0.00 -17.40
C LYS A 144 -4.45 -0.41 -18.84
N LYS A 145 -4.85 0.56 -19.68
CA LYS A 145 -4.89 0.37 -21.14
C LYS A 145 -3.49 0.17 -21.72
N GLY A 146 -3.40 -0.56 -22.83
CA GLY A 146 -2.13 -0.80 -23.53
C GLY A 146 -1.23 -1.87 -22.92
N LYS A 147 -1.69 -2.53 -21.84
CA LYS A 147 -0.99 -3.66 -21.21
C LYS A 147 -1.42 -5.01 -21.80
N LEU A 148 -0.60 -6.04 -21.59
CA LEU A 148 -0.97 -7.41 -21.97
C LEU A 148 -2.18 -7.90 -21.19
N LYS A 149 -2.90 -8.87 -21.77
CA LYS A 149 -3.91 -9.62 -21.05
C LYS A 149 -3.27 -10.27 -19.84
N SER A 150 -3.91 -10.17 -18.68
CA SER A 150 -3.37 -10.68 -17.44
C SER A 150 -4.46 -11.28 -16.55
N ALA A 151 -4.04 -11.99 -15.50
CA ALA A 151 -4.95 -12.52 -14.49
C ALA A 151 -4.44 -12.14 -13.10
N VAL A 152 -5.38 -11.85 -12.20
CA VAL A 152 -5.16 -11.73 -10.76
C VAL A 152 -5.90 -12.87 -10.09
N ILE A 153 -5.15 -13.75 -9.46
CA ILE A 153 -5.69 -14.90 -8.74
C ILE A 153 -5.33 -14.71 -7.27
N ILE A 154 -6.34 -14.60 -6.43
CA ILE A 154 -6.18 -14.43 -4.98
C ILE A 154 -6.87 -15.61 -4.32
N ASP A 155 -6.08 -16.48 -3.73
CA ASP A 155 -6.55 -17.53 -2.87
C ASP A 155 -6.72 -17.01 -1.45
N GLU A 156 -7.81 -17.37 -0.76
CA GLU A 156 -8.14 -16.93 0.59
C GLU A 156 -8.13 -15.40 0.75
N LEU A 157 -8.96 -14.70 -0.05
CA LEU A 157 -9.07 -13.24 -0.10
C LEU A 157 -9.19 -12.56 1.27
N PRO A 158 -9.94 -13.08 2.28
CA PRO A 158 -10.05 -12.44 3.59
C PRO A 158 -8.73 -12.32 4.36
N THR A 159 -7.72 -13.13 4.03
CA THR A 159 -6.41 -13.06 4.71
C THR A 159 -5.53 -11.93 4.18
N ILE A 160 -5.88 -11.33 3.05
CA ILE A 160 -5.08 -10.32 2.37
C ILE A 160 -5.94 -9.09 2.09
N TYR A 161 -5.95 -8.13 3.02
CA TYR A 161 -6.60 -6.85 2.75
C TYR A 161 -5.72 -5.95 1.89
N PHE A 162 -6.27 -5.42 0.79
CA PHE A 162 -5.64 -4.35 0.02
C PHE A 162 -6.68 -3.39 -0.58
N LYS A 163 -6.32 -2.14 -0.60
CA LYS A 163 -7.19 -1.08 -1.11
C LYS A 163 -7.24 -1.08 -2.64
N GLY A 164 -8.43 -0.98 -3.20
CA GLY A 164 -8.64 -0.82 -4.65
C GLY A 164 -9.10 -2.09 -5.34
N LEU A 165 -9.47 -3.15 -4.60
CA LEU A 165 -10.04 -4.36 -5.15
C LEU A 165 -11.37 -4.08 -5.86
N ASP A 166 -12.22 -3.25 -5.28
CA ASP A 166 -13.48 -2.79 -5.85
C ASP A 166 -13.28 -2.13 -7.22
N ASN A 167 -12.33 -1.24 -7.31
CA ASN A 167 -11.99 -0.58 -8.57
C ASN A 167 -11.42 -1.56 -9.61
N LEU A 168 -10.54 -2.49 -9.16
CA LEU A 168 -10.03 -3.53 -10.05
C LEU A 168 -11.19 -4.30 -10.67
N ILE A 169 -12.09 -4.85 -9.85
CA ILE A 169 -13.20 -5.67 -10.34
C ILE A 169 -14.09 -4.89 -11.31
N ALA A 170 -14.42 -3.64 -11.00
CA ALA A 170 -15.25 -2.79 -11.83
C ALA A 170 -14.65 -2.48 -13.20
N THR A 171 -13.32 -2.40 -13.32
CA THR A 171 -12.63 -1.95 -14.54
C THR A 171 -11.76 -2.99 -15.23
N ALA A 172 -11.56 -4.15 -14.60
CA ALA A 172 -10.68 -5.22 -15.06
C ALA A 172 -11.03 -5.68 -16.49
N ARG A 173 -12.32 -5.86 -16.79
CA ARG A 173 -12.78 -6.31 -18.11
C ARG A 173 -12.33 -5.38 -19.24
N SER A 174 -12.45 -4.07 -19.04
CA SER A 174 -12.05 -3.07 -20.05
C SER A 174 -10.54 -3.03 -20.26
N ASN A 175 -9.77 -3.43 -19.27
CA ASN A 175 -8.31 -3.50 -19.30
C ASN A 175 -7.77 -4.92 -19.57
N LYS A 176 -8.67 -5.87 -19.92
CA LYS A 176 -8.30 -7.26 -20.25
C LYS A 176 -7.62 -7.99 -19.09
N VAL A 177 -8.06 -7.73 -17.87
CA VAL A 177 -7.61 -8.40 -16.65
C VAL A 177 -8.69 -9.36 -16.19
N ALA A 178 -8.37 -10.65 -16.09
CA ALA A 178 -9.23 -11.63 -15.43
C ALA A 178 -8.98 -11.57 -13.92
N VAL A 179 -10.04 -11.68 -13.12
CA VAL A 179 -9.95 -11.67 -11.65
C VAL A 179 -10.60 -12.94 -11.12
N CYS A 180 -9.83 -13.70 -10.35
CA CYS A 180 -10.31 -14.90 -9.65
C CYS A 180 -10.06 -14.71 -8.15
N LEU A 181 -11.12 -14.77 -7.35
CA LEU A 181 -11.09 -14.54 -5.90
C LEU A 181 -11.58 -15.81 -5.20
N GLY A 182 -10.72 -16.42 -4.40
CA GLY A 182 -11.04 -17.54 -3.52
C GLY A 182 -11.36 -17.04 -2.11
N PHE A 183 -12.44 -17.52 -1.51
CA PHE A 183 -12.80 -17.30 -0.11
C PHE A 183 -13.83 -18.36 0.33
N GLN A 184 -13.85 -18.63 1.63
CA GLN A 184 -14.69 -19.70 2.17
C GLN A 184 -16.11 -19.21 2.53
N ASP A 185 -16.23 -17.98 3.02
CA ASP A 185 -17.49 -17.44 3.50
C ASP A 185 -17.60 -15.92 3.27
N PHE A 186 -18.77 -15.49 2.83
CA PHE A 186 -19.11 -14.08 2.65
C PHE A 186 -19.11 -13.26 3.96
N SER A 187 -19.38 -13.89 5.09
CA SER A 187 -19.35 -13.23 6.39
C SER A 187 -17.92 -12.76 6.74
N GLN A 188 -16.91 -13.54 6.39
CA GLN A 188 -15.51 -13.15 6.55
C GLN A 188 -15.17 -11.96 5.66
N LEU A 189 -15.62 -12.00 4.40
CA LEU A 189 -15.39 -10.90 3.47
C LEU A 189 -16.01 -9.58 3.99
N LYS A 190 -17.24 -9.64 4.51
CA LYS A 190 -17.90 -8.46 5.13
C LYS A 190 -17.16 -7.94 6.36
N ARG A 191 -16.67 -8.84 7.21
CA ARG A 191 -15.91 -8.46 8.41
C ARG A 191 -14.63 -7.71 8.06
N ASP A 192 -13.90 -8.18 7.04
CA ASP A 192 -12.54 -7.72 6.76
C ASP A 192 -12.50 -6.57 5.73
N TYR A 193 -13.44 -6.54 4.79
CA TYR A 193 -13.57 -5.49 3.76
C TYR A 193 -14.70 -4.48 4.03
N GLY A 194 -15.62 -4.82 4.95
CA GLY A 194 -16.82 -4.04 5.21
C GLY A 194 -17.97 -4.34 4.24
N ASP A 195 -19.20 -4.01 4.64
CA ASP A 195 -20.41 -4.36 3.89
C ASP A 195 -20.44 -3.79 2.46
N LYS A 196 -19.93 -2.58 2.27
CA LYS A 196 -19.95 -1.91 0.96
C LYS A 196 -19.01 -2.57 -0.04
N GLU A 197 -17.77 -2.82 0.35
CA GLU A 197 -16.76 -3.46 -0.52
C GLU A 197 -17.15 -4.92 -0.78
N ALA A 198 -17.58 -5.65 0.24
CA ALA A 198 -18.09 -7.01 0.08
C ALA A 198 -19.29 -7.08 -0.89
N ALA A 199 -20.23 -6.16 -0.81
CA ALA A 199 -21.36 -6.08 -1.74
C ALA A 199 -20.91 -5.82 -3.18
N VAL A 200 -19.91 -4.97 -3.40
CA VAL A 200 -19.33 -4.74 -4.74
C VAL A 200 -18.73 -6.02 -5.29
N VAL A 201 -17.93 -6.74 -4.50
CA VAL A 201 -17.36 -8.03 -4.91
C VAL A 201 -18.47 -9.01 -5.31
N MET A 202 -19.48 -9.17 -4.46
CA MET A 202 -20.59 -10.09 -4.69
C MET A 202 -21.41 -9.74 -5.95
N ASN A 203 -21.74 -8.47 -6.15
CA ASN A 203 -22.61 -8.03 -7.25
C ASN A 203 -21.90 -7.94 -8.60
N THR A 204 -20.57 -7.86 -8.60
CA THR A 204 -19.80 -7.66 -9.83
C THR A 204 -19.16 -8.96 -10.34
N CYS A 205 -19.03 -9.98 -9.49
CA CYS A 205 -18.58 -11.31 -9.93
C CYS A 205 -19.64 -11.93 -10.86
N LEU A 206 -19.19 -12.34 -12.05
CA LEU A 206 -20.07 -12.89 -13.10
C LEU A 206 -20.27 -14.39 -12.99
N LEU A 207 -19.42 -15.07 -12.26
CA LEU A 207 -19.44 -16.53 -12.09
C LEU A 207 -19.11 -16.87 -10.64
N TYR A 208 -19.98 -17.66 -10.01
CA TYR A 208 -19.75 -18.28 -8.71
C TYR A 208 -19.62 -19.79 -8.88
N THR A 209 -18.62 -20.38 -8.26
CA THR A 209 -18.54 -21.82 -8.08
C THR A 209 -18.43 -22.09 -6.59
N SER A 210 -19.37 -22.85 -6.03
CA SER A 210 -19.27 -23.40 -4.68
C SER A 210 -18.67 -24.81 -4.72
N ASP A 211 -17.96 -25.20 -3.66
CA ASP A 211 -17.51 -26.58 -3.53
C ASP A 211 -18.71 -27.52 -3.40
N ALA A 212 -18.61 -28.67 -4.05
CA ALA A 212 -19.73 -29.63 -4.21
C ALA A 212 -20.27 -30.25 -2.89
N ALA A 213 -19.75 -29.83 -1.74
CA ALA A 213 -20.26 -30.26 -0.43
C ALA A 213 -21.51 -29.51 0.05
N ASP A 214 -21.82 -28.32 -0.53
CA ASP A 214 -23.03 -27.55 -0.23
C ASP A 214 -23.94 -27.47 -1.47
N ASP A 215 -24.78 -28.51 -1.63
CA ASP A 215 -25.81 -28.61 -2.66
C ASP A 215 -26.93 -27.56 -2.50
N THR A 216 -26.60 -26.29 -2.71
CA THR A 216 -27.61 -25.26 -2.99
C THR A 216 -27.27 -24.61 -4.31
N PRO A 217 -28.03 -24.88 -5.38
CA PRO A 217 -27.84 -24.20 -6.65
C PRO A 217 -28.13 -22.71 -6.45
N CYS A 218 -27.12 -21.87 -6.67
CA CYS A 218 -27.34 -20.44 -6.83
C CYS A 218 -28.03 -20.20 -8.16
N VAL A 219 -29.29 -19.78 -8.10
CA VAL A 219 -30.11 -19.30 -9.22
C VAL A 219 -29.65 -17.92 -9.63
#